data_455e53f454934d7e7628ed705adeaa3b
#
_entry.id   455e53f454934d7e7628ed705adeaa3b
#
_cell.length_a   1.000
_cell.length_b   1.000
_cell.length_c   1.000
_cell.angle_alpha   90.00
_cell.angle_beta   90.00
_cell.angle_gamma   90.00
#
_symmetry.space_group_name_H-M   'P 1'
#
loop_
_entity.id
_entity.type
_entity.pdbx_description
1 polymer ?
#
loop_
_entity_poly.entity_id
_entity_poly.type
_entity_poly.pdbx_seq_one_letter_code
_entity_poly.pdbx_strand_id
1 'polypeptide(L)'
;MTDRITRKVIIDTDPSADDAVALMLAMASPELEILGMTAAFGVCDSARSIKNILKIQTLCGREEIPAVQGAEMPLVRRMEFDDAYCGCDGLSQTGLPDPKKKAEPGEAWRFMAEMVKRFPGEVSIISLAPMTNLALMIQNDPAAAKAAAGIYTIAGSYGLRPDYENLNPRPEWNLAQDPEAAAAVFGSGIPITAAGLDVTRRLNNSMMDRLLARVGENEKTKFLRRAVQFNLDHGLEPYSLLVDSAAVCLALCPEIAKTVSGHVIVETRGEYTTGQTLFGNSGRFKKQGSFVQAAWDYDWEKLLSFLEKRVFS
;
A
#
# COMPACT_ATOMS: atom_id res chain seq x y z
N MET A 1 -1.35 33.02 -2.47
CA MET A 1 -1.43 31.66 -1.93
C MET A 1 -2.09 30.85 -3.03
N THR A 2 -1.35 30.00 -3.74
CA THR A 2 -1.95 29.07 -4.70
C THR A 2 -2.75 28.07 -3.89
N ASP A 3 -4.05 27.98 -4.14
CA ASP A 3 -4.90 26.92 -3.59
C ASP A 3 -4.23 25.57 -3.88
N ARG A 4 -3.62 24.96 -2.86
CA ARG A 4 -3.11 23.61 -2.97
C ARG A 4 -4.31 22.70 -3.08
N ILE A 5 -4.47 22.07 -4.23
CA ILE A 5 -5.50 21.04 -4.43
C ILE A 5 -5.18 19.90 -3.45
N THR A 6 -6.00 19.78 -2.41
CA THR A 6 -5.89 18.68 -1.45
C THR A 6 -6.63 17.47 -2.00
N ARG A 7 -5.95 16.33 -2.10
CA ARG A 7 -6.55 15.08 -2.58
C ARG A 7 -7.20 14.33 -1.43
N LYS A 8 -8.49 14.03 -1.57
CA LYS A 8 -9.19 13.13 -0.64
C LYS A 8 -8.75 11.69 -0.86
N VAL A 9 -8.33 11.03 0.22
CA VAL A 9 -7.85 9.64 0.14
C VAL A 9 -8.43 8.77 1.25
N ILE A 10 -8.60 7.49 0.93
CA ILE A 10 -8.75 6.41 1.90
C ILE A 10 -7.48 5.56 1.77
N ILE A 11 -6.91 5.09 2.88
CA ILE A 11 -5.74 4.23 2.87
C ILE A 11 -6.15 2.84 3.35
N ASP A 12 -6.01 1.84 2.47
CA ASP A 12 -6.24 0.44 2.78
C ASP A 12 -4.90 -0.26 3.01
N THR A 13 -4.70 -0.88 4.19
CA THR A 13 -3.37 -1.26 4.67
C THR A 13 -3.47 -2.47 5.62
N ASP A 14 -2.40 -3.28 5.69
CA ASP A 14 -2.24 -4.41 6.63
C ASP A 14 -1.02 -4.19 7.55
N PRO A 15 -0.97 -3.12 8.36
CA PRO A 15 0.25 -2.48 8.80
C PRO A 15 1.30 -3.41 9.39
N SER A 16 2.40 -3.53 8.62
CA SER A 16 3.71 -3.87 9.13
C SER A 16 4.57 -2.58 9.26
N ALA A 17 5.88 -2.72 9.45
CA ALA A 17 6.71 -1.55 9.67
C ALA A 17 6.92 -0.68 8.42
N ASP A 18 6.83 -1.23 7.21
CA ASP A 18 6.85 -0.51 5.94
C ASP A 18 5.57 0.29 5.70
N ASP A 19 4.41 -0.32 5.93
CA ASP A 19 3.14 0.41 5.98
C ASP A 19 3.20 1.55 7.01
N ALA A 20 3.76 1.29 8.21
CA ALA A 20 3.86 2.31 9.23
C ALA A 20 4.63 3.55 8.74
N VAL A 21 5.74 3.37 8.01
CA VAL A 21 6.49 4.48 7.39
C VAL A 21 5.65 5.20 6.34
N ALA A 22 4.92 4.46 5.52
CA ALA A 22 4.01 5.00 4.51
C ALA A 22 2.86 5.80 5.14
N LEU A 23 2.23 5.27 6.20
CA LEU A 23 1.18 5.95 6.95
C LEU A 23 1.68 7.23 7.63
N MET A 24 2.88 7.21 8.24
CA MET A 24 3.51 8.39 8.80
C MET A 24 3.70 9.48 7.73
N LEU A 25 4.15 9.10 6.52
CA LEU A 25 4.32 10.02 5.41
C LEU A 25 2.97 10.61 4.95
N ALA A 26 1.95 9.77 4.80
CA ALA A 26 0.62 10.22 4.41
C ALA A 26 0.06 11.22 5.43
N MET A 27 0.13 10.91 6.72
CA MET A 27 -0.38 11.77 7.80
C MET A 27 0.41 13.08 7.96
N ALA A 28 1.68 13.10 7.56
CA ALA A 28 2.53 14.30 7.59
C ALA A 28 2.43 15.15 6.31
N SER A 29 1.60 14.75 5.34
CA SER A 29 1.52 15.37 4.02
C SER A 29 0.24 16.20 3.86
N PRO A 30 0.34 17.55 3.86
CA PRO A 30 -0.83 18.43 3.79
C PRO A 30 -1.57 18.41 2.45
N GLU A 31 -0.99 17.79 1.44
CA GLU A 31 -1.62 17.56 0.14
C GLU A 31 -2.66 16.44 0.16
N LEU A 32 -2.73 15.65 1.26
CA LEU A 32 -3.69 14.57 1.44
C LEU A 32 -4.70 14.91 2.54
N GLU A 33 -5.98 14.85 2.22
CA GLU A 33 -7.08 14.78 3.16
C GLU A 33 -7.44 13.31 3.37
N ILE A 34 -6.98 12.73 4.49
CA ILE A 34 -7.22 11.32 4.79
C ILE A 34 -8.61 11.20 5.40
N LEU A 35 -9.57 10.68 4.62
CA LEU A 35 -10.95 10.48 5.05
C LEU A 35 -11.11 9.32 6.04
N GLY A 36 -10.20 8.36 5.98
CA GLY A 36 -10.11 7.22 6.89
C GLY A 36 -9.07 6.21 6.44
N MET A 37 -8.80 5.26 7.33
CA MET A 37 -7.92 4.12 7.09
C MET A 37 -8.69 2.83 7.30
N THR A 38 -8.47 1.85 6.45
CA THR A 38 -9.10 0.53 6.54
C THR A 38 -8.05 -0.54 6.72
N ALA A 39 -8.30 -1.47 7.63
CA ALA A 39 -7.40 -2.57 7.90
C ALA A 39 -7.78 -3.79 7.09
N ALA A 40 -6.82 -4.43 6.45
CA ALA A 40 -6.95 -5.76 5.85
C ALA A 40 -6.14 -6.79 6.67
N PHE A 41 -6.37 -8.07 6.40
CA PHE A 41 -5.36 -9.09 6.66
C PHE A 41 -4.21 -8.92 5.67
N GLY A 42 -3.07 -9.51 5.95
CA GLY A 42 -1.92 -9.55 5.04
C GLY A 42 -0.72 -10.11 5.77
N VAL A 43 0.19 -9.26 6.22
CA VAL A 43 1.33 -9.70 7.05
C VAL A 43 0.89 -10.25 8.40
N CYS A 44 -0.27 -9.82 8.90
CA CYS A 44 -0.93 -10.37 10.09
C CYS A 44 -2.45 -10.37 9.92
N ASP A 45 -3.18 -10.90 10.90
CA ASP A 45 -4.63 -10.85 10.88
C ASP A 45 -5.17 -9.41 10.98
N SER A 46 -6.39 -9.19 10.51
CA SER A 46 -6.99 -7.86 10.45
C SER A 46 -7.22 -7.23 11.84
N ALA A 47 -7.32 -8.04 12.89
CA ALA A 47 -7.44 -7.54 14.26
C ALA A 47 -6.13 -6.93 14.78
N ARG A 48 -4.98 -7.52 14.42
CA ARG A 48 -3.67 -6.89 14.66
C ARG A 48 -3.49 -5.67 13.77
N SER A 49 -3.86 -5.77 12.50
CA SER A 49 -3.76 -4.65 11.52
C SER A 49 -4.51 -3.41 11.99
N ILE A 50 -5.76 -3.52 12.42
CA ILE A 50 -6.51 -2.37 12.92
C ILE A 50 -5.89 -1.77 14.19
N LYS A 51 -5.41 -2.61 15.11
CA LYS A 51 -4.69 -2.15 16.31
C LYS A 51 -3.41 -1.40 15.94
N ASN A 52 -2.69 -1.86 14.91
CA ASN A 52 -1.48 -1.23 14.43
C ASN A 52 -1.75 0.13 13.76
N ILE A 53 -2.81 0.27 12.96
CA ILE A 53 -3.25 1.59 12.47
C ILE A 53 -3.41 2.57 13.64
N LEU A 54 -4.13 2.17 14.68
CA LEU A 54 -4.40 3.03 15.83
C LEU A 54 -3.12 3.39 16.60
N LYS A 55 -2.16 2.46 16.75
CA LYS A 55 -0.83 2.74 17.35
C LYS A 55 -0.05 3.77 16.53
N ILE A 56 -0.05 3.64 15.19
CA ILE A 56 0.65 4.55 14.29
C ILE A 56 -0.02 5.94 14.31
N GLN A 57 -1.35 6.00 14.35
CA GLN A 57 -2.10 7.27 14.52
C GLN A 57 -1.70 7.96 15.83
N THR A 58 -1.60 7.22 16.95
CA THR A 58 -1.16 7.76 18.24
C THR A 58 0.28 8.27 18.16
N LEU A 59 1.20 7.52 17.53
CA LEU A 59 2.58 7.97 17.32
C LEU A 59 2.66 9.29 16.51
N CYS A 60 1.72 9.49 15.60
CA CYS A 60 1.64 10.67 14.74
C CYS A 60 0.79 11.81 15.30
N GLY A 61 0.06 11.61 16.42
CA GLY A 61 -0.91 12.57 16.94
C GLY A 61 -2.08 12.82 15.98
N ARG A 62 -2.52 11.80 15.26
CA ARG A 62 -3.57 11.85 14.23
C ARG A 62 -4.73 10.89 14.54
N GLU A 63 -5.08 10.81 15.80
CA GLU A 63 -6.14 9.91 16.30
C GLU A 63 -7.55 10.34 15.86
N GLU A 64 -7.71 11.53 15.29
CA GLU A 64 -8.98 11.98 14.71
C GLU A 64 -9.37 11.25 13.43
N ILE A 65 -8.41 10.65 12.71
CA ILE A 65 -8.69 9.94 11.45
C ILE A 65 -9.48 8.66 11.75
N PRO A 66 -10.65 8.43 11.12
CA PRO A 66 -11.39 7.18 11.28
C PRO A 66 -10.56 5.96 10.88
N ALA A 67 -10.66 4.87 11.64
CA ALA A 67 -10.03 3.60 11.31
C ALA A 67 -11.05 2.46 11.43
N VAL A 68 -11.21 1.65 10.38
CA VAL A 68 -12.24 0.61 10.28
C VAL A 68 -11.60 -0.73 10.00
N GLN A 69 -11.99 -1.77 10.73
CA GLN A 69 -11.54 -3.13 10.48
C GLN A 69 -12.20 -3.69 9.22
N GLY A 70 -11.44 -4.44 8.42
CA GLY A 70 -11.90 -5.03 7.17
C GLY A 70 -11.78 -6.54 7.14
N ALA A 71 -11.57 -7.05 5.93
CA ALA A 71 -11.54 -8.47 5.64
C ALA A 71 -10.52 -9.22 6.52
N GLU A 72 -10.95 -10.36 7.03
CA GLU A 72 -10.14 -11.24 7.87
C GLU A 72 -9.39 -12.30 7.06
N MET A 73 -9.88 -12.59 5.85
CA MET A 73 -9.39 -13.66 4.99
C MET A 73 -9.56 -13.27 3.51
N PRO A 74 -8.77 -13.89 2.60
CA PRO A 74 -8.97 -13.78 1.15
C PRO A 74 -10.37 -14.19 0.70
N LEU A 75 -10.82 -13.73 -0.47
CA LEU A 75 -12.15 -14.03 -1.03
C LEU A 75 -12.42 -15.53 -1.19
N VAL A 76 -11.41 -16.29 -1.57
CA VAL A 76 -11.58 -17.72 -1.93
C VAL A 76 -10.61 -18.62 -1.18
N ARG A 77 -9.41 -18.14 -0.89
CA ARG A 77 -8.32 -18.95 -0.36
C ARG A 77 -8.30 -18.95 1.16
N ARG A 78 -7.57 -19.91 1.73
CA ARG A 78 -7.19 -19.88 3.15
C ARG A 78 -5.78 -19.30 3.25
N MET A 79 -5.53 -18.59 4.32
CA MET A 79 -4.25 -18.00 4.63
C MET A 79 -3.83 -18.37 6.05
N GLU A 80 -2.55 -18.64 6.21
CA GLU A 80 -1.88 -18.78 7.51
C GLU A 80 -0.92 -17.61 7.66
N PHE A 81 -0.86 -17.02 8.84
CA PHE A 81 0.00 -15.88 9.15
C PHE A 81 1.33 -16.37 9.69
N ASP A 82 2.42 -15.76 9.23
CA ASP A 82 3.77 -16.07 9.69
C ASP A 82 4.39 -14.83 10.36
N ASP A 83 4.58 -14.91 11.68
CA ASP A 83 5.14 -13.83 12.48
C ASP A 83 6.64 -13.58 12.19
N ALA A 84 7.30 -14.41 11.38
CA ALA A 84 8.72 -14.28 11.08
C ALA A 84 9.08 -12.97 10.35
N TYR A 85 8.13 -12.44 9.55
CA TYR A 85 8.34 -11.24 8.73
C TYR A 85 8.04 -9.92 9.45
N CYS A 86 7.14 -9.93 10.43
CA CYS A 86 6.65 -8.69 11.05
C CYS A 86 6.66 -8.73 12.58
N GLY A 87 7.08 -9.85 13.17
CA GLY A 87 7.00 -10.09 14.61
C GLY A 87 5.58 -10.39 15.09
N CYS A 88 5.45 -10.88 16.31
CA CYS A 88 4.16 -11.28 16.89
C CYS A 88 3.17 -10.11 17.06
N ASP A 89 3.64 -8.87 17.05
CA ASP A 89 2.80 -7.66 17.09
C ASP A 89 2.45 -7.09 15.71
N GLY A 90 3.03 -7.64 14.66
CA GLY A 90 2.89 -7.14 13.29
C GLY A 90 3.66 -5.86 12.97
N LEU A 91 4.41 -5.30 13.94
CA LEU A 91 5.16 -4.04 13.79
C LEU A 91 6.65 -4.21 14.14
N SER A 92 7.23 -5.37 13.76
CA SER A 92 8.66 -5.66 14.00
C SER A 92 9.08 -5.50 15.47
N GLN A 93 8.17 -5.79 16.39
CA GLN A 93 8.38 -5.68 17.85
C GLN A 93 8.94 -4.31 18.29
N THR A 94 8.53 -3.25 17.61
CA THR A 94 9.03 -1.89 17.85
C THR A 94 8.59 -1.30 19.19
N GLY A 95 7.68 -1.97 19.91
CA GLY A 95 7.30 -1.62 21.28
C GLY A 95 6.38 -0.40 21.36
N LEU A 96 5.61 -0.10 20.32
CA LEU A 96 4.59 0.94 20.41
C LEU A 96 3.52 0.57 21.45
N PRO A 97 3.09 1.53 22.29
CA PRO A 97 2.08 1.29 23.30
C PRO A 97 0.73 0.96 22.67
N ASP A 98 -0.10 0.24 23.42
CA ASP A 98 -1.48 -0.03 23.00
C ASP A 98 -2.29 1.27 22.87
N PRO A 99 -3.10 1.39 21.83
CA PRO A 99 -3.87 2.61 21.58
C PRO A 99 -5.00 2.75 22.59
N LYS A 100 -5.32 3.99 22.96
CA LYS A 100 -6.52 4.29 23.77
C LYS A 100 -7.78 4.39 22.93
N LYS A 101 -7.62 4.86 21.68
CA LYS A 101 -8.71 4.93 20.69
C LYS A 101 -9.14 3.52 20.28
N LYS A 102 -10.43 3.38 20.00
CA LYS A 102 -11.02 2.16 19.39
C LYS A 102 -11.25 2.40 17.91
N ALA A 103 -11.29 1.30 17.14
CA ALA A 103 -11.74 1.35 15.76
C ALA A 103 -13.19 1.79 15.66
N GLU A 104 -13.54 2.42 14.54
CA GLU A 104 -14.92 2.71 14.21
C GLU A 104 -15.68 1.41 13.90
N PRO A 105 -16.95 1.29 14.29
CA PRO A 105 -17.73 0.11 13.98
C PRO A 105 -18.06 0.04 12.48
N GLY A 106 -18.19 -1.16 11.95
CA GLY A 106 -18.61 -1.41 10.56
C GLY A 106 -17.60 -2.25 9.78
N GLU A 107 -17.82 -2.31 8.48
CA GLU A 107 -17.01 -3.07 7.52
C GLU A 107 -16.23 -2.10 6.62
N ALA A 108 -14.94 -2.36 6.41
CA ALA A 108 -14.07 -1.51 5.60
C ALA A 108 -14.62 -1.21 4.20
N TRP A 109 -15.11 -2.22 3.48
CA TRP A 109 -15.67 -2.04 2.14
C TRP A 109 -16.89 -1.09 2.13
N ARG A 110 -17.73 -1.16 3.18
CA ARG A 110 -18.90 -0.29 3.31
C ARG A 110 -18.49 1.14 3.60
N PHE A 111 -17.55 1.33 4.51
CA PHE A 111 -16.96 2.63 4.78
C PHE A 111 -16.35 3.27 3.51
N MET A 112 -15.57 2.49 2.74
CA MET A 112 -15.02 2.96 1.46
C MET A 112 -16.14 3.39 0.51
N ALA A 113 -17.18 2.54 0.32
CA ALA A 113 -18.30 2.83 -0.56
C ALA A 113 -19.06 4.11 -0.16
N GLU A 114 -19.29 4.31 1.13
CA GLU A 114 -19.95 5.50 1.67
C GLU A 114 -19.15 6.77 1.42
N MET A 115 -17.84 6.74 1.67
CA MET A 115 -16.97 7.90 1.45
C MET A 115 -16.85 8.25 -0.01
N VAL A 116 -16.69 7.26 -0.90
CA VAL A 116 -16.62 7.49 -2.35
C VAL A 116 -17.94 8.06 -2.87
N LYS A 117 -19.09 7.57 -2.41
CA LYS A 117 -20.39 8.14 -2.79
C LYS A 117 -20.65 9.52 -2.21
N ARG A 118 -20.08 9.85 -1.06
CA ARG A 118 -20.17 11.18 -0.46
C ARG A 118 -19.40 12.23 -1.26
N PHE A 119 -18.32 11.84 -1.91
CA PHE A 119 -17.45 12.71 -2.70
C PHE A 119 -17.16 12.08 -4.07
N PRO A 120 -18.17 11.98 -4.98
CA PRO A 120 -18.04 11.25 -6.24
C PRO A 120 -16.97 11.88 -7.15
N GLY A 121 -16.05 11.06 -7.63
CA GLY A 121 -14.94 11.48 -8.51
C GLY A 121 -13.79 12.20 -7.79
N GLU A 122 -13.87 12.37 -6.47
CA GLU A 122 -12.83 13.09 -5.71
C GLU A 122 -11.96 12.15 -4.86
N VAL A 123 -12.48 11.00 -4.45
CA VAL A 123 -11.79 10.09 -3.52
C VAL A 123 -10.92 9.11 -4.27
N SER A 124 -9.62 9.15 -4.00
CA SER A 124 -8.68 8.12 -4.41
C SER A 124 -8.44 7.13 -3.27
N ILE A 125 -8.10 5.89 -3.62
CA ILE A 125 -7.74 4.86 -2.64
C ILE A 125 -6.25 4.59 -2.76
N ILE A 126 -5.52 4.67 -1.66
CA ILE A 126 -4.13 4.20 -1.56
C ILE A 126 -4.20 2.79 -1.00
N SER A 127 -3.84 1.80 -1.81
CA SER A 127 -3.90 0.37 -1.45
C SER A 127 -2.49 -0.15 -1.22
N LEU A 128 -2.22 -0.51 0.02
CA LEU A 128 -0.93 -1.06 0.49
C LEU A 128 -1.05 -2.54 0.88
N ALA A 129 -2.26 -3.06 0.95
CA ALA A 129 -2.63 -4.39 1.41
C ALA A 129 -3.14 -5.30 0.28
N PRO A 130 -3.39 -6.60 0.54
CA PRO A 130 -4.22 -7.45 -0.31
C PRO A 130 -5.54 -6.77 -0.63
N MET A 131 -5.95 -6.79 -1.88
CA MET A 131 -7.04 -5.94 -2.41
C MET A 131 -8.45 -6.41 -2.03
N THR A 132 -8.60 -7.22 -0.99
CA THR A 132 -9.87 -7.86 -0.60
C THR A 132 -10.94 -6.84 -0.22
N ASN A 133 -10.59 -5.81 0.55
CA ASN A 133 -11.56 -4.76 0.93
C ASN A 133 -12.08 -4.00 -0.31
N LEU A 134 -11.20 -3.69 -1.26
CA LEU A 134 -11.57 -3.04 -2.52
C LEU A 134 -12.46 -3.96 -3.37
N ALA A 135 -12.11 -5.24 -3.47
CA ALA A 135 -12.90 -6.21 -4.22
C ALA A 135 -14.30 -6.38 -3.62
N LEU A 136 -14.40 -6.42 -2.30
CA LEU A 136 -15.69 -6.45 -1.61
C LEU A 136 -16.51 -5.18 -1.88
N MET A 137 -15.89 -4.00 -1.90
CA MET A 137 -16.56 -2.75 -2.29
C MET A 137 -17.09 -2.83 -3.73
N ILE A 138 -16.27 -3.29 -4.67
CA ILE A 138 -16.64 -3.42 -6.08
C ILE A 138 -17.81 -4.40 -6.27
N GLN A 139 -17.78 -5.53 -5.55
CA GLN A 139 -18.80 -6.58 -5.65
C GLN A 139 -20.14 -6.16 -5.02
N ASN A 140 -20.09 -5.51 -3.87
CA ASN A 140 -21.28 -5.14 -3.11
C ASN A 140 -21.86 -3.78 -3.50
N ASP A 141 -21.05 -2.86 -4.01
CA ASP A 141 -21.49 -1.53 -4.48
C ASP A 141 -20.74 -1.09 -5.76
N PRO A 142 -21.10 -1.65 -6.92
CA PRO A 142 -20.48 -1.29 -8.21
C PRO A 142 -20.63 0.20 -8.57
N ALA A 143 -21.63 0.89 -8.00
CA ALA A 143 -21.81 2.32 -8.23
C ALA A 143 -20.73 3.13 -7.49
N ALA A 144 -20.38 2.74 -6.26
CA ALA A 144 -19.25 3.32 -5.54
C ALA A 144 -17.94 3.10 -6.31
N ALA A 145 -17.69 1.88 -6.81
CA ALA A 145 -16.51 1.59 -7.61
C ALA A 145 -16.35 2.57 -8.79
N LYS A 146 -17.43 2.83 -9.55
CA LYS A 146 -17.42 3.77 -10.67
C LYS A 146 -17.23 5.24 -10.27
N ALA A 147 -17.52 5.58 -9.02
CA ALA A 147 -17.40 6.93 -8.50
C ALA A 147 -16.02 7.19 -7.85
N ALA A 148 -15.15 6.19 -7.72
CA ALA A 148 -13.80 6.36 -7.22
C ALA A 148 -12.94 7.14 -8.24
N ALA A 149 -12.13 8.08 -7.75
CA ALA A 149 -11.23 8.87 -8.61
C ALA A 149 -10.07 8.04 -9.17
N GLY A 150 -9.59 7.04 -8.40
CA GLY A 150 -8.52 6.15 -8.81
C GLY A 150 -7.92 5.38 -7.64
N ILE A 151 -7.01 4.49 -7.97
CA ILE A 151 -6.26 3.68 -7.01
C ILE A 151 -4.75 3.95 -7.23
N TYR A 152 -4.04 4.21 -6.14
CA TYR A 152 -2.58 4.23 -6.08
C TYR A 152 -2.13 3.02 -5.27
N THR A 153 -1.21 2.20 -5.79
CA THR A 153 -0.92 0.93 -5.12
C THR A 153 0.53 0.47 -5.31
N ILE A 154 0.98 -0.31 -4.33
CA ILE A 154 2.10 -1.23 -4.49
C ILE A 154 1.51 -2.54 -4.97
N ALA A 155 1.70 -2.88 -6.22
CA ALA A 155 1.12 -4.09 -6.78
C ALA A 155 1.81 -4.52 -8.07
N GLY A 156 1.98 -5.82 -8.23
CA GLY A 156 2.34 -6.48 -9.47
C GLY A 156 3.80 -6.39 -9.90
N SER A 157 4.05 -6.99 -11.05
CA SER A 157 5.31 -6.95 -11.79
C SER A 157 4.98 -6.95 -13.28
N TYR A 158 5.45 -5.96 -14.02
CA TYR A 158 4.98 -5.66 -15.37
C TYR A 158 6.00 -5.97 -16.45
N GLY A 159 7.24 -6.32 -16.06
CA GLY A 159 8.33 -6.66 -16.99
C GLY A 159 8.77 -5.49 -17.86
N LEU A 160 8.76 -4.27 -17.31
CA LEU A 160 8.99 -3.03 -18.06
C LEU A 160 10.47 -2.69 -18.25
N ARG A 161 11.36 -3.42 -17.62
CA ARG A 161 12.79 -3.13 -17.65
C ARG A 161 13.59 -4.31 -18.22
N PRO A 162 14.42 -4.06 -19.26
CA PRO A 162 15.24 -5.11 -19.87
C PRO A 162 16.45 -5.52 -19.00
N ASP A 163 16.89 -4.66 -18.08
CA ASP A 163 17.96 -4.93 -17.11
C ASP A 163 17.44 -5.73 -15.89
N TYR A 164 16.17 -6.02 -15.90
CA TYR A 164 15.51 -6.79 -14.88
C TYR A 164 15.48 -8.24 -15.32
N GLU A 165 16.43 -9.01 -14.83
CA GLU A 165 16.33 -10.45 -14.92
C GLU A 165 15.09 -10.88 -14.13
N ASN A 166 14.05 -11.28 -14.84
CA ASN A 166 12.84 -11.86 -14.25
C ASN A 166 13.17 -13.28 -13.74
N LEU A 167 14.24 -13.36 -12.95
CA LEU A 167 14.78 -14.59 -12.39
C LEU A 167 13.93 -15.14 -11.26
N ASN A 168 12.99 -14.34 -10.76
CA ASN A 168 12.09 -14.77 -9.71
C ASN A 168 10.64 -14.58 -10.17
N PRO A 169 9.97 -15.63 -10.65
CA PRO A 169 8.60 -15.58 -11.13
C PRO A 169 7.58 -15.43 -9.99
N ARG A 170 8.02 -15.11 -8.78
CA ARG A 170 7.09 -14.89 -7.66
C ARG A 170 6.19 -13.71 -7.96
N PRO A 171 4.89 -13.86 -7.72
CA PRO A 171 3.97 -12.74 -7.75
C PRO A 171 4.37 -11.70 -6.69
N GLU A 172 3.91 -10.48 -6.86
CA GLU A 172 4.01 -9.47 -5.82
C GLU A 172 3.18 -9.92 -4.59
N TRP A 173 3.64 -9.54 -3.38
CA TRP A 173 3.15 -10.11 -2.13
C TRP A 173 1.63 -9.94 -1.92
N ASN A 174 1.11 -8.72 -2.10
CA ASN A 174 -0.31 -8.42 -1.88
C ASN A 174 -1.20 -9.18 -2.87
N LEU A 175 -0.75 -9.30 -4.13
CA LEU A 175 -1.48 -10.04 -5.15
C LEU A 175 -1.42 -11.56 -4.94
N ALA A 176 -0.33 -12.06 -4.37
CA ALA A 176 -0.19 -13.48 -4.04
C ALA A 176 -1.18 -13.92 -2.96
N GLN A 177 -1.49 -13.03 -2.02
CA GLN A 177 -2.36 -13.35 -0.88
C GLN A 177 -3.84 -13.43 -1.25
N ASP A 178 -4.32 -12.57 -2.18
CA ASP A 178 -5.68 -12.66 -2.72
C ASP A 178 -5.70 -12.36 -4.23
N PRO A 179 -5.30 -13.32 -5.06
CA PRO A 179 -5.28 -13.14 -6.52
C PRO A 179 -6.66 -12.88 -7.12
N GLU A 180 -7.70 -13.44 -6.51
CA GLU A 180 -9.08 -13.26 -6.97
C GLU A 180 -9.55 -11.83 -6.69
N ALA A 181 -9.23 -11.26 -5.54
CA ALA A 181 -9.49 -9.85 -5.24
C ALA A 181 -8.70 -8.93 -6.18
N ALA A 182 -7.42 -9.21 -6.37
CA ALA A 182 -6.60 -8.46 -7.33
C ALA A 182 -7.19 -8.48 -8.74
N ALA A 183 -7.61 -9.66 -9.23
CA ALA A 183 -8.26 -9.79 -10.53
C ALA A 183 -9.55 -8.96 -10.62
N ALA A 184 -10.36 -8.95 -9.56
CA ALA A 184 -11.59 -8.14 -9.49
C ALA A 184 -11.28 -6.63 -9.52
N VAL A 185 -10.28 -6.18 -8.75
CA VAL A 185 -9.88 -4.76 -8.70
C VAL A 185 -9.28 -4.31 -10.03
N PHE A 186 -8.32 -5.06 -10.57
CA PHE A 186 -7.75 -4.78 -11.89
C PHE A 186 -8.79 -4.91 -13.02
N GLY A 187 -9.88 -5.67 -12.82
CA GLY A 187 -11.01 -5.81 -13.75
C GLY A 187 -12.10 -4.75 -13.59
N SER A 188 -12.03 -3.86 -12.60
CA SER A 188 -13.13 -2.96 -12.21
C SER A 188 -13.35 -1.76 -13.13
N GLY A 189 -12.33 -1.37 -13.88
CA GLY A 189 -12.33 -0.14 -14.67
C GLY A 189 -12.01 1.13 -13.88
N ILE A 190 -11.74 1.05 -12.56
CA ILE A 190 -11.21 2.17 -11.78
C ILE A 190 -9.79 2.48 -12.30
N PRO A 191 -9.42 3.75 -12.53
CA PRO A 191 -8.05 4.11 -12.92
C PRO A 191 -7.03 3.65 -11.87
N ILE A 192 -6.01 2.91 -12.28
CA ILE A 192 -4.97 2.39 -11.38
C ILE A 192 -3.61 2.98 -11.77
N THR A 193 -2.87 3.50 -10.80
CA THR A 193 -1.45 3.83 -10.91
C THR A 193 -0.68 2.96 -9.93
N ALA A 194 0.22 2.13 -10.45
CA ALA A 194 0.90 1.10 -9.66
C ALA A 194 2.42 1.25 -9.68
N ALA A 195 3.04 1.15 -8.52
CA ALA A 195 4.47 0.89 -8.36
C ALA A 195 4.68 -0.60 -8.12
N GLY A 196 5.05 -1.32 -9.16
CA GLY A 196 5.30 -2.76 -9.07
C GLY A 196 6.75 -3.11 -8.69
N LEU A 197 7.04 -4.41 -8.68
CA LEU A 197 8.39 -4.92 -8.44
C LEU A 197 9.43 -4.36 -9.40
N ASP A 198 9.00 -3.88 -10.59
CA ASP A 198 9.86 -3.22 -11.59
C ASP A 198 10.60 -2.01 -11.03
N VAL A 199 10.05 -1.32 -10.05
CA VAL A 199 10.66 -0.15 -9.40
C VAL A 199 11.04 -0.43 -7.95
N THR A 200 10.24 -1.13 -7.15
CA THR A 200 10.48 -1.32 -5.71
C THR A 200 11.73 -2.14 -5.42
N ARG A 201 12.10 -3.09 -6.29
CA ARG A 201 13.35 -3.86 -6.18
C ARG A 201 14.64 -3.05 -6.43
N ARG A 202 14.54 -1.79 -6.82
CA ARG A 202 15.69 -0.87 -6.91
C ARG A 202 16.04 -0.22 -5.59
N LEU A 203 15.17 -0.33 -4.60
CA LEU A 203 15.50 0.03 -3.23
C LEU A 203 16.67 -0.83 -2.74
N ASN A 204 17.50 -0.26 -1.89
CA ASN A 204 18.66 -0.95 -1.34
C ASN A 204 19.04 -0.35 0.02
N ASN A 205 19.85 -1.10 0.77
CA ASN A 205 20.24 -0.72 2.13
C ASN A 205 20.98 0.62 2.21
N SER A 206 21.75 0.98 1.17
CA SER A 206 22.41 2.30 1.12
C SER A 206 21.41 3.46 1.16
N MET A 207 20.20 3.29 0.62
CA MET A 207 19.14 4.30 0.72
C MET A 207 18.63 4.43 2.15
N MET A 208 18.43 3.31 2.85
CA MET A 208 18.06 3.31 4.27
C MET A 208 19.16 3.92 5.14
N ASP A 209 20.41 3.55 4.91
CA ASP A 209 21.56 4.10 5.66
C ASP A 209 21.65 5.62 5.49
N ARG A 210 21.45 6.14 4.27
CA ARG A 210 21.42 7.58 4.00
C ARG A 210 20.27 8.29 4.70
N LEU A 211 19.10 7.68 4.76
CA LEU A 211 17.97 8.23 5.50
C LEU A 211 18.32 8.29 7.01
N LEU A 212 18.77 7.19 7.59
CA LEU A 212 19.13 7.10 9.00
C LEU A 212 20.26 8.06 9.42
N ALA A 213 21.18 8.38 8.50
CA ALA A 213 22.26 9.32 8.74
C ALA A 213 21.81 10.80 8.77
N ARG A 214 20.62 11.10 8.19
CA ARG A 214 20.11 12.48 8.06
C ARG A 214 19.05 12.85 9.07
N VAL A 215 18.45 11.86 9.73
CA VAL A 215 17.33 12.07 10.65
C VAL A 215 17.81 12.20 12.09
N GLY A 216 17.14 13.10 12.84
CA GLY A 216 17.40 13.32 14.26
C GLY A 216 16.76 12.25 15.15
N GLU A 217 16.85 12.41 16.47
CA GLU A 217 16.25 11.50 17.45
C GLU A 217 14.86 12.01 17.87
N ASN A 218 13.83 11.23 17.53
CA ASN A 218 12.46 11.41 18.00
C ASN A 218 11.76 10.04 18.05
N GLU A 219 10.50 9.98 18.50
CA GLU A 219 9.80 8.70 18.66
C GLU A 219 9.60 7.94 17.33
N LYS A 220 9.39 8.66 16.22
CA LYS A 220 9.25 8.04 14.88
C LYS A 220 10.60 7.49 14.40
N THR A 221 11.69 8.20 14.63
CA THR A 221 13.05 7.72 14.30
C THR A 221 13.43 6.53 15.17
N LYS A 222 13.07 6.51 16.45
CA LYS A 222 13.26 5.35 17.32
C LYS A 222 12.49 4.14 16.80
N PHE A 223 11.25 4.33 16.37
CA PHE A 223 10.46 3.29 15.71
C PHE A 223 11.19 2.74 14.49
N LEU A 224 11.61 3.62 13.57
CA LEU A 224 12.33 3.21 12.34
C LEU A 224 13.60 2.42 12.67
N ARG A 225 14.43 2.90 13.62
CA ARG A 225 15.67 2.21 14.01
C ARG A 225 15.40 0.82 14.60
N ARG A 226 14.35 0.66 15.41
CA ARG A 226 13.95 -0.66 15.96
C ARG A 226 13.47 -1.59 14.86
N ALA A 227 12.69 -1.10 13.90
CA ALA A 227 12.25 -1.89 12.74
C ALA A 227 13.43 -2.32 11.86
N VAL A 228 14.39 -1.42 11.60
CA VAL A 228 15.64 -1.74 10.90
C VAL A 228 16.42 -2.82 11.65
N GLN A 229 16.57 -2.69 12.97
CA GLN A 229 17.28 -3.70 13.77
C GLN A 229 16.57 -5.06 13.74
N PHE A 230 15.22 -5.06 13.85
CA PHE A 230 14.43 -6.29 13.69
C PHE A 230 14.69 -6.96 12.35
N ASN A 231 14.67 -6.23 11.24
CA ASN A 231 14.95 -6.78 9.94
C ASN A 231 16.35 -7.41 9.86
N LEU A 232 17.38 -6.72 10.38
CA LEU A 232 18.74 -7.25 10.42
C LEU A 232 18.84 -8.52 11.23
N ASP A 233 18.21 -8.56 12.41
CA ASP A 233 18.23 -9.72 13.33
C ASP A 233 17.51 -10.96 12.72
N HIS A 234 16.58 -10.74 11.79
CA HIS A 234 15.80 -11.80 11.13
C HIS A 234 16.25 -12.08 9.69
N GLY A 235 17.38 -11.51 9.25
CA GLY A 235 17.89 -11.71 7.88
C GLY A 235 17.02 -11.07 6.80
N LEU A 236 16.23 -10.06 7.15
CA LEU A 236 15.42 -9.26 6.24
C LEU A 236 16.16 -7.99 5.83
N GLU A 237 15.84 -7.48 4.65
CA GLU A 237 16.50 -6.30 4.12
C GLU A 237 15.89 -5.01 4.68
N PRO A 238 16.67 -4.13 5.35
CA PRO A 238 16.17 -2.87 5.91
C PRO A 238 15.49 -1.93 4.91
N TYR A 239 15.88 -1.97 3.63
CA TYR A 239 15.26 -1.13 2.61
C TYR A 239 13.80 -1.46 2.35
N SER A 240 13.34 -2.67 2.70
CA SER A 240 11.94 -3.07 2.52
C SER A 240 10.99 -2.10 3.24
N LEU A 241 11.41 -1.49 4.35
CA LEU A 241 10.64 -0.49 5.09
C LEU A 241 10.28 0.79 4.30
N LEU A 242 10.81 0.96 3.09
CA LEU A 242 10.53 2.11 2.22
C LEU A 242 9.51 1.81 1.12
N VAL A 243 9.16 0.54 0.92
CA VAL A 243 8.41 0.07 -0.25
C VAL A 243 7.04 0.75 -0.35
N ASP A 244 6.24 0.69 0.67
CA ASP A 244 4.85 1.18 0.65
C ASP A 244 4.74 2.69 0.53
N SER A 245 5.77 3.40 0.99
CA SER A 245 5.87 4.85 0.80
C SER A 245 5.83 5.26 -0.67
N ALA A 246 6.16 4.34 -1.60
CA ALA A 246 6.09 4.64 -3.02
C ALA A 246 4.65 4.84 -3.51
N ALA A 247 3.66 4.08 -3.03
CA ALA A 247 2.26 4.30 -3.41
C ALA A 247 1.72 5.62 -2.84
N VAL A 248 2.09 5.95 -1.59
CA VAL A 248 1.75 7.25 -1.00
C VAL A 248 2.32 8.40 -1.83
N CYS A 249 3.58 8.29 -2.24
CA CYS A 249 4.22 9.32 -3.08
C CYS A 249 3.60 9.43 -4.47
N LEU A 250 3.11 8.35 -5.08
CA LEU A 250 2.34 8.42 -6.33
C LEU A 250 1.07 9.26 -6.16
N ALA A 251 0.41 9.15 -5.01
CA ALA A 251 -0.75 9.97 -4.70
C ALA A 251 -0.40 11.43 -4.39
N LEU A 252 0.74 11.68 -3.74
CA LEU A 252 1.23 13.02 -3.39
C LEU A 252 1.72 13.80 -4.60
N CYS A 253 2.47 13.14 -5.46
CA CYS A 253 3.32 13.75 -6.48
C CYS A 253 3.47 12.76 -7.66
N PRO A 254 2.47 12.66 -8.55
CA PRO A 254 2.49 11.68 -9.64
C PRO A 254 3.74 11.74 -10.53
N GLU A 255 4.36 12.92 -10.65
CA GLU A 255 5.59 13.13 -11.41
C GLU A 255 6.85 12.50 -10.76
N ILE A 256 6.74 11.92 -9.56
CA ILE A 256 7.81 11.15 -8.92
C ILE A 256 8.18 9.89 -9.70
N ALA A 257 7.23 9.39 -10.51
CA ALA A 257 7.43 8.21 -11.31
C ALA A 257 7.22 8.48 -12.79
N LYS A 258 8.00 7.81 -13.64
CA LYS A 258 7.68 7.67 -15.06
C LYS A 258 6.81 6.42 -15.22
N THR A 259 5.67 6.58 -15.85
CA THR A 259 4.72 5.49 -16.06
C THR A 259 4.56 5.13 -17.52
N VAL A 260 4.15 3.92 -17.78
CA VAL A 260 3.70 3.44 -19.09
C VAL A 260 2.28 2.91 -18.96
N SER A 261 1.46 3.27 -19.94
CA SER A 261 0.08 2.81 -20.01
C SER A 261 0.01 1.42 -20.62
N GLY A 262 -0.78 0.56 -20.04
CA GLY A 262 -1.03 -0.78 -20.57
C GLY A 262 -2.23 -1.44 -19.93
N HIS A 263 -2.45 -2.70 -20.27
CA HIS A 263 -3.54 -3.50 -19.72
C HIS A 263 -2.96 -4.67 -18.93
N VAL A 264 -3.54 -4.92 -17.77
CA VAL A 264 -3.11 -5.96 -16.84
C VAL A 264 -4.17 -7.06 -16.76
N ILE A 265 -3.71 -8.30 -16.77
CA ILE A 265 -4.50 -9.48 -16.40
C ILE A 265 -3.79 -10.11 -15.19
N VAL A 266 -4.53 -10.44 -14.15
CA VAL A 266 -4.02 -11.17 -12.99
C VAL A 266 -4.29 -12.66 -13.19
N GLU A 267 -3.26 -13.49 -13.04
CA GLU A 267 -3.36 -14.94 -13.12
C GLU A 267 -3.92 -15.50 -11.80
N THR A 268 -5.02 -16.26 -11.88
CA THR A 268 -5.73 -16.80 -10.70
C THR A 268 -5.77 -18.33 -10.64
N ARG A 269 -5.31 -19.04 -11.69
CA ARG A 269 -5.52 -20.50 -11.86
C ARG A 269 -4.24 -21.30 -11.95
N GLY A 270 -3.12 -20.65 -12.26
CA GLY A 270 -1.84 -21.35 -12.46
C GLY A 270 -1.26 -21.85 -11.15
N GLU A 271 -0.81 -23.11 -11.12
CA GLU A 271 -0.18 -23.70 -9.94
C GLU A 271 1.03 -22.90 -9.45
N TYR A 272 1.85 -22.38 -10.38
CA TYR A 272 3.10 -21.66 -10.09
C TYR A 272 3.04 -20.16 -10.42
N THR A 273 1.97 -19.71 -11.07
CA THR A 273 1.83 -18.34 -11.60
C THR A 273 0.68 -17.55 -11.00
N THR A 274 -0.05 -18.15 -10.08
CA THR A 274 -1.15 -17.49 -9.36
C THR A 274 -0.67 -16.20 -8.70
N GLY A 275 -1.41 -15.10 -8.92
CA GLY A 275 -1.06 -13.76 -8.44
C GLY A 275 -0.11 -12.99 -9.35
N GLN A 276 0.45 -13.61 -10.40
CA GLN A 276 1.27 -12.89 -11.38
C GLN A 276 0.41 -11.93 -12.21
N THR A 277 1.00 -10.78 -12.54
CA THR A 277 0.43 -9.83 -13.49
C THR A 277 1.03 -10.03 -14.87
N LEU A 278 0.15 -10.07 -15.86
CA LEU A 278 0.49 -10.09 -17.29
C LEU A 278 0.17 -8.71 -17.86
N PHE A 279 1.17 -8.02 -18.39
CA PHE A 279 1.06 -6.67 -18.90
C PHE A 279 1.24 -6.63 -20.42
N GLY A 280 0.39 -5.86 -21.11
CA GLY A 280 0.52 -5.70 -22.57
C GLY A 280 -0.50 -4.76 -23.17
N ASN A 281 -0.27 -4.38 -24.45
CA ASN A 281 -1.07 -3.39 -25.18
C ASN A 281 -1.71 -3.91 -26.47
N SER A 282 -1.67 -5.22 -26.73
CA SER A 282 -2.16 -5.81 -27.97
C SER A 282 -3.22 -6.88 -27.75
N GLY A 283 -4.06 -7.11 -28.75
CA GLY A 283 -4.97 -8.25 -28.89
C GLY A 283 -5.76 -8.61 -27.64
N ARG A 284 -5.38 -9.72 -26.98
CA ARG A 284 -6.02 -10.26 -25.80
C ARG A 284 -5.99 -9.29 -24.62
N PHE A 285 -4.88 -8.57 -24.41
CA PHE A 285 -4.73 -7.63 -23.29
C PHE A 285 -5.76 -6.50 -23.35
N LYS A 286 -5.98 -5.89 -24.54
CA LYS A 286 -7.00 -4.85 -24.72
C LYS A 286 -8.42 -5.35 -24.51
N LYS A 287 -8.67 -6.65 -24.74
CA LYS A 287 -10.01 -7.22 -24.62
C LYS A 287 -10.34 -7.71 -23.20
N GLN A 288 -9.36 -8.17 -22.44
CA GLN A 288 -9.56 -8.85 -21.18
C GLN A 288 -8.87 -8.18 -19.98
N GLY A 289 -7.86 -7.34 -20.24
CA GLY A 289 -7.11 -6.64 -19.21
C GLY A 289 -7.69 -5.27 -18.92
N SER A 290 -7.39 -4.75 -17.75
CA SER A 290 -7.75 -3.39 -17.34
C SER A 290 -6.62 -2.43 -17.53
N PHE A 291 -6.97 -1.18 -17.81
CA PHE A 291 -6.02 -0.10 -18.05
C PHE A 291 -5.29 0.28 -16.74
N VAL A 292 -3.97 0.32 -16.81
CA VAL A 292 -3.10 0.64 -15.69
C VAL A 292 -1.98 1.58 -16.15
N GLN A 293 -1.62 2.52 -15.30
CA GLN A 293 -0.39 3.29 -15.37
C GLN A 293 0.65 2.59 -14.51
N ALA A 294 1.56 1.83 -15.12
CA ALA A 294 2.60 1.10 -14.41
C ALA A 294 3.90 1.92 -14.34
N ALA A 295 4.42 2.14 -13.15
CA ALA A 295 5.69 2.82 -12.95
C ALA A 295 6.86 1.94 -13.44
N TRP A 296 7.78 2.51 -14.25
CA TRP A 296 8.99 1.85 -14.73
C TRP A 296 10.28 2.55 -14.30
N ASP A 297 10.17 3.81 -13.87
CA ASP A 297 11.26 4.58 -13.27
C ASP A 297 10.70 5.40 -12.11
N TYR A 298 11.52 5.65 -11.07
CA TYR A 298 11.06 6.25 -9.83
C TYR A 298 12.15 7.13 -9.22
N ASP A 299 11.82 8.34 -8.79
CA ASP A 299 12.71 9.25 -8.09
C ASP A 299 12.77 8.93 -6.60
N TRP A 300 13.63 7.99 -6.24
CA TRP A 300 13.84 7.57 -4.87
C TRP A 300 14.44 8.67 -3.98
N GLU A 301 15.27 9.57 -4.55
CA GLU A 301 15.83 10.69 -3.80
C GLU A 301 14.74 11.65 -3.32
N LYS A 302 13.73 11.88 -4.16
CA LYS A 302 12.57 12.70 -3.80
C LYS A 302 11.75 12.03 -2.70
N LEU A 303 11.55 10.71 -2.74
CA LEU A 303 10.89 9.94 -1.67
C LEU A 303 11.66 10.07 -0.36
N LEU A 304 12.98 9.83 -0.36
CA LEU A 304 13.82 9.97 0.83
C LEU A 304 13.75 11.39 1.40
N SER A 305 13.74 12.41 0.54
CA SER A 305 13.57 13.81 0.97
C SER A 305 12.21 14.08 1.62
N PHE A 306 11.14 13.44 1.15
CA PHE A 306 9.84 13.55 1.82
C PHE A 306 9.85 12.89 3.20
N LEU A 307 10.41 11.71 3.33
CA LEU A 307 10.54 11.01 4.62
C LEU A 307 11.40 11.82 5.60
N GLU A 308 12.59 12.27 5.17
CA GLU A 308 13.50 13.09 5.97
C GLU A 308 12.77 14.34 6.51
N LYS A 309 12.16 15.13 5.62
CA LYS A 309 11.65 16.47 5.96
C LYS A 309 10.28 16.46 6.62
N ARG A 310 9.44 15.45 6.38
CA ARG A 310 8.05 15.42 6.84
C ARG A 310 7.82 14.46 8.00
N VAL A 311 8.54 13.34 8.01
CA VAL A 311 8.30 12.28 8.98
C VAL A 311 9.33 12.31 10.11
N PHE A 312 10.59 12.39 9.75
CA PHE A 312 11.70 12.16 10.68
C PHE A 312 12.51 13.42 11.04
N SER A 313 12.07 14.59 10.60
CA SER A 313 12.67 15.88 11.02
C SER A 313 12.34 16.24 12.45
#